data_6f541cc56ca80eab6ad7de259c0c5d7f
#
_entry.id   6f541cc56ca80eab6ad7de259c0c5d7f
#
_cell.length_a   1.000
_cell.length_b   1.000
_cell.length_c   1.000
_cell.angle_alpha   90.00
_cell.angle_beta   90.00
_cell.angle_gamma   90.00
#
_symmetry.space_group_name_H-M   'P 1'
#
loop_
_entity.id
_entity.type
_entity.pdbx_description
1 polymer ?
#
loop_
_entity_poly.entity_id
_entity_poly.type
_entity_poly.pdbx_seq_one_letter_code
_entity_poly.pdbx_strand_id
1 'polypeptide(L)'
;KFRDSLNPEQGAAYGLFRFSEIYHDFVMKYRNIRSLNNALDAAKPLVLKHPEQLDGNPMLLNTPGGTYDLTKGINGWRATDPADLITKVTAVVPNEEGRQLWEEALQVFFCSDQSLIDYVQMICGLCLIGKVYTEAMIIAYGDGRNGKSTFWNVIYKVLGSYSGNISADALTVNCKRNVKPEMAELKGKRLIIAAELQEG
;
A
#
# COMPACT_ATOMS: atom_id res chain seq x y z
N LYS A 1 -32.63 -47.40 -19.31
CA LYS A 1 -32.52 -48.62 -20.19
C LYS A 1 -31.07 -48.82 -20.70
N PHE A 2 -30.41 -47.82 -21.32
CA PHE A 2 -29.02 -47.96 -21.79
C PHE A 2 -28.03 -48.17 -20.63
N ARG A 3 -28.15 -47.39 -19.57
CA ARG A 3 -27.30 -47.52 -18.38
C ARG A 3 -27.41 -48.91 -17.72
N ASP A 4 -28.59 -49.47 -17.70
CA ASP A 4 -28.89 -50.76 -17.05
C ASP A 4 -28.35 -51.98 -17.85
N SER A 5 -27.89 -51.76 -19.09
CA SER A 5 -27.23 -52.76 -19.94
C SER A 5 -25.70 -52.77 -19.83
N LEU A 6 -25.11 -51.82 -19.08
CA LEU A 6 -23.68 -51.72 -18.89
C LEU A 6 -23.21 -52.62 -17.75
N ASN A 7 -22.00 -53.17 -17.87
CA ASN A 7 -21.36 -53.83 -16.72
C ASN A 7 -20.97 -52.79 -15.65
N PRO A 8 -20.63 -53.19 -14.40
CA PRO A 8 -20.35 -52.26 -13.32
C PRO A 8 -19.27 -51.23 -13.63
N GLU A 9 -18.18 -51.60 -14.32
CA GLU A 9 -17.10 -50.70 -14.71
C GLU A 9 -17.56 -49.72 -15.80
N GLN A 10 -18.28 -50.21 -16.81
CA GLN A 10 -18.85 -49.36 -17.85
C GLN A 10 -19.91 -48.40 -17.28
N GLY A 11 -20.71 -48.85 -16.30
CA GLY A 11 -21.67 -48.03 -15.58
C GLY A 11 -21.03 -46.91 -14.80
N ALA A 12 -19.91 -47.18 -14.11
CA ALA A 12 -19.11 -46.18 -13.38
C ALA A 12 -18.49 -45.17 -14.34
N ALA A 13 -17.86 -45.62 -15.43
CA ALA A 13 -17.27 -44.76 -16.45
C ALA A 13 -18.32 -43.85 -17.11
N TYR A 14 -19.49 -44.38 -17.44
CA TYR A 14 -20.60 -43.57 -17.96
C TYR A 14 -21.09 -42.53 -16.95
N GLY A 15 -21.19 -42.91 -15.68
CA GLY A 15 -21.55 -41.96 -14.61
C GLY A 15 -20.56 -40.80 -14.47
N LEU A 16 -19.27 -41.07 -14.50
CA LEU A 16 -18.23 -40.07 -14.50
C LEU A 16 -18.28 -39.17 -15.75
N PHE A 17 -18.47 -39.75 -16.91
CA PHE A 17 -18.62 -39.00 -18.16
C PHE A 17 -19.81 -38.02 -18.09
N ARG A 18 -20.98 -38.52 -17.68
CA ARG A 18 -22.20 -37.67 -17.54
C ARG A 18 -22.02 -36.61 -16.49
N PHE A 19 -21.34 -36.90 -15.40
CA PHE A 19 -21.01 -35.91 -14.39
C PHE A 19 -20.09 -34.82 -14.95
N SER A 20 -19.07 -35.20 -15.72
CA SER A 20 -18.16 -34.23 -16.35
C SER A 20 -18.87 -33.31 -17.35
N GLU A 21 -19.81 -33.85 -18.15
CA GLU A 21 -20.62 -33.01 -19.05
C GLU A 21 -21.50 -32.02 -18.27
N ILE A 22 -22.22 -32.48 -17.25
CA ILE A 22 -23.08 -31.63 -16.43
C ILE A 22 -22.24 -30.54 -15.73
N TYR A 23 -21.08 -30.93 -15.22
CA TYR A 23 -20.16 -30.00 -14.57
C TYR A 23 -19.59 -28.97 -15.57
N HIS A 24 -19.19 -29.41 -16.75
CA HIS A 24 -18.75 -28.54 -17.83
C HIS A 24 -19.82 -27.52 -18.20
N ASP A 25 -21.05 -27.97 -18.45
CA ASP A 25 -22.16 -27.10 -18.82
C ASP A 25 -22.51 -26.11 -17.72
N PHE A 26 -22.46 -26.56 -16.45
CA PHE A 26 -22.60 -25.68 -15.28
C PHE A 26 -21.53 -24.59 -15.29
N VAL A 27 -20.25 -24.96 -15.41
CA VAL A 27 -19.13 -24.00 -15.43
C VAL A 27 -19.29 -23.01 -16.58
N MET A 28 -19.57 -23.49 -17.78
CA MET A 28 -19.74 -22.64 -18.97
C MET A 28 -20.92 -21.68 -18.84
N LYS A 29 -22.03 -22.12 -18.26
CA LYS A 29 -23.22 -21.29 -18.00
C LYS A 29 -22.92 -20.14 -17.06
N TYR A 30 -22.10 -20.36 -16.01
CA TYR A 30 -21.80 -19.34 -14.99
C TYR A 30 -20.52 -18.56 -15.25
N ARG A 31 -19.76 -18.90 -16.29
CA ARG A 31 -18.51 -18.24 -16.67
C ARG A 31 -18.71 -16.91 -17.42
N ASN A 32 -19.94 -16.45 -17.59
CA ASN A 32 -20.22 -15.17 -18.22
C ASN A 32 -20.09 -14.01 -17.22
N ILE A 33 -19.80 -12.81 -17.74
CA ILE A 33 -19.53 -11.61 -16.93
C ILE A 33 -20.71 -11.24 -16.02
N ARG A 34 -21.93 -11.46 -16.48
CA ARG A 34 -23.14 -11.15 -15.70
C ARG A 34 -23.27 -12.02 -14.46
N SER A 35 -23.03 -13.32 -14.60
CA SER A 35 -23.07 -14.25 -13.46
C SER A 35 -21.95 -13.99 -12.46
N LEU A 36 -20.75 -13.64 -12.95
CA LEU A 36 -19.63 -13.23 -12.10
C LEU A 36 -19.96 -11.96 -11.32
N ASN A 37 -20.50 -10.95 -11.97
CA ASN A 37 -20.91 -9.71 -11.31
C ASN A 37 -22.02 -9.95 -10.27
N ASN A 38 -23.03 -10.78 -10.60
CA ASN A 38 -24.07 -11.14 -9.64
C ASN A 38 -23.50 -11.86 -8.40
N ALA A 39 -22.55 -12.77 -8.60
CA ALA A 39 -21.88 -13.46 -7.49
C ALA A 39 -21.06 -12.48 -6.64
N LEU A 40 -20.33 -11.55 -7.27
CA LEU A 40 -19.61 -10.48 -6.56
C LEU A 40 -20.57 -9.58 -5.77
N ASP A 41 -21.70 -9.17 -6.37
CA ASP A 41 -22.71 -8.36 -5.69
C ASP A 41 -23.32 -9.08 -4.49
N ALA A 42 -23.58 -10.36 -4.62
CA ALA A 42 -24.07 -11.20 -3.51
C ALA A 42 -23.02 -11.37 -2.40
N ALA A 43 -21.72 -11.35 -2.73
CA ALA A 43 -20.64 -11.50 -1.77
C ALA A 43 -20.32 -10.17 -1.02
N LYS A 44 -20.59 -9.00 -1.61
CA LYS A 44 -20.29 -7.70 -1.02
C LYS A 44 -20.75 -7.54 0.45
N PRO A 45 -22.01 -7.87 0.81
CA PRO A 45 -22.45 -7.75 2.19
C PRO A 45 -21.69 -8.65 3.18
N LEU A 46 -21.18 -9.80 2.70
CA LEU A 46 -20.46 -10.78 3.53
C LEU A 46 -19.05 -10.32 3.90
N VAL A 47 -18.45 -9.48 3.05
CA VAL A 47 -17.08 -8.97 3.21
C VAL A 47 -17.04 -7.48 3.53
N LEU A 48 -18.19 -6.87 3.83
CA LEU A 48 -18.29 -5.46 4.15
C LEU A 48 -17.42 -5.12 5.36
N LYS A 49 -16.55 -4.12 5.20
CA LYS A 49 -15.76 -3.51 6.27
C LYS A 49 -15.98 -2.01 6.26
N HIS A 50 -16.09 -1.41 7.44
CA HIS A 50 -16.16 0.04 7.55
C HIS A 50 -14.77 0.66 7.30
N PRO A 51 -14.69 1.79 6.59
CA PRO A 51 -13.41 2.46 6.28
C PRO A 51 -12.55 2.77 7.52
N GLU A 52 -13.16 2.96 8.68
CA GLU A 52 -12.48 3.23 9.95
C GLU A 52 -11.76 2.00 10.51
N GLN A 53 -12.14 0.79 10.07
CA GLN A 53 -11.50 -0.46 10.48
C GLN A 53 -10.22 -0.74 9.69
N LEU A 54 -10.05 -0.08 8.53
CA LEU A 54 -8.90 -0.27 7.67
C LEU A 54 -7.73 0.60 8.17
N ASP A 55 -6.52 0.04 8.10
CA ASP A 55 -5.29 0.72 8.52
C ASP A 55 -5.34 1.25 9.97
N GLY A 56 -6.11 0.59 10.84
CA GLY A 56 -6.44 1.09 12.19
C GLY A 56 -5.27 1.06 13.18
N ASN A 57 -4.27 0.22 12.99
CA ASN A 57 -3.10 0.17 13.86
C ASN A 57 -1.94 1.01 13.29
N PRO A 58 -1.64 2.19 13.87
CA PRO A 58 -0.62 3.08 13.35
C PRO A 58 0.81 2.55 13.50
N MET A 59 1.03 1.54 14.36
CA MET A 59 2.35 0.96 14.62
C MET A 59 2.67 -0.24 13.73
N LEU A 60 1.77 -0.66 12.87
CA LEU A 60 2.04 -1.70 11.89
C LEU A 60 2.45 -1.09 10.55
N LEU A 61 3.56 -1.58 10.01
CA LEU A 61 4.05 -1.23 8.67
C LEU A 61 4.09 -2.48 7.81
N ASN A 62 3.26 -2.53 6.78
CA ASN A 62 3.22 -3.65 5.85
C ASN A 62 4.23 -3.45 4.72
N THR A 63 4.94 -4.53 4.37
CA THR A 63 5.93 -4.59 3.28
C THR A 63 5.63 -5.77 2.37
N PRO A 64 6.20 -5.86 1.17
CA PRO A 64 6.04 -7.04 0.32
C PRO A 64 6.53 -8.36 0.96
N GLY A 65 7.42 -8.27 1.96
CA GLY A 65 7.99 -9.42 2.66
C GLY A 65 7.34 -9.75 4.02
N GLY A 66 6.32 -8.99 4.45
CA GLY A 66 5.65 -9.18 5.74
C GLY A 66 5.34 -7.87 6.44
N THR A 67 4.80 -7.95 7.64
CA THR A 67 4.38 -6.80 8.45
C THR A 67 5.36 -6.59 9.59
N TYR A 68 5.77 -5.36 9.83
CA TYR A 68 6.60 -4.94 10.96
C TYR A 68 5.75 -4.28 12.04
N ASP A 69 5.87 -4.77 13.26
CA ASP A 69 5.40 -4.11 14.47
C ASP A 69 6.48 -3.12 14.94
N LEU A 70 6.29 -1.85 14.65
CA LEU A 70 7.26 -0.80 14.92
C LEU A 70 7.53 -0.59 16.41
N THR A 71 6.66 -1.08 17.29
CA THR A 71 6.92 -1.05 18.75
C THR A 71 8.09 -1.95 19.16
N LYS A 72 8.42 -2.93 18.33
CA LYS A 72 9.51 -3.90 18.52
C LYS A 72 10.74 -3.57 17.68
N GLY A 73 10.72 -2.44 16.95
CA GLY A 73 11.78 -2.04 16.05
C GLY A 73 12.03 -3.07 14.93
N ILE A 74 13.29 -3.29 14.57
CA ILE A 74 13.69 -4.21 13.50
C ILE A 74 13.28 -5.65 13.78
N ASN A 75 13.13 -6.04 15.04
CA ASN A 75 12.72 -7.39 15.46
C ASN A 75 11.20 -7.60 15.40
N GLY A 76 10.44 -6.60 14.98
CA GLY A 76 8.98 -6.65 14.90
C GLY A 76 8.42 -7.34 13.65
N TRP A 77 9.25 -7.96 12.82
CA TRP A 77 8.78 -8.66 11.63
C TRP A 77 7.90 -9.86 11.96
N ARG A 78 6.83 -10.00 11.19
CA ARG A 78 5.96 -11.18 11.16
C ARG A 78 5.34 -11.37 9.78
N ALA A 79 4.80 -12.57 9.54
CA ALA A 79 4.00 -12.80 8.32
C ALA A 79 2.79 -11.84 8.29
N THR A 80 2.39 -11.44 7.09
CA THR A 80 1.20 -10.62 6.88
C THR A 80 -0.06 -11.38 7.30
N ASP A 81 -0.91 -10.73 8.09
CA ASP A 81 -2.20 -11.27 8.54
C ASP A 81 -3.35 -10.42 7.95
N PRO A 82 -4.28 -11.01 7.20
CA PRO A 82 -5.46 -10.31 6.72
C PRO A 82 -6.32 -9.68 7.83
N ALA A 83 -6.25 -10.20 9.06
CA ALA A 83 -6.96 -9.65 10.21
C ALA A 83 -6.47 -8.25 10.63
N ASP A 84 -5.25 -7.85 10.23
CA ASP A 84 -4.75 -6.50 10.46
C ASP A 84 -5.49 -5.43 9.64
N LEU A 85 -6.20 -5.84 8.61
CA LEU A 85 -6.95 -4.95 7.71
C LEU A 85 -6.09 -3.82 7.13
N ILE A 86 -4.80 -4.07 6.87
CA ILE A 86 -3.88 -3.08 6.31
C ILE A 86 -4.06 -3.03 4.78
N THR A 87 -4.31 -1.83 4.26
CA THR A 87 -4.49 -1.59 2.81
C THR A 87 -3.25 -0.99 2.14
N LYS A 88 -2.28 -0.58 2.92
CA LYS A 88 -1.05 0.06 2.45
C LYS A 88 0.12 -0.92 2.46
N VAL A 89 1.10 -0.64 1.62
CA VAL A 89 2.33 -1.43 1.51
C VAL A 89 3.49 -0.56 1.06
N THR A 90 4.69 -0.80 1.60
CA THR A 90 5.92 -0.17 1.09
C THR A 90 6.28 -0.73 -0.30
N ALA A 91 7.09 -0.02 -1.06
CA ALA A 91 7.53 -0.51 -2.37
C ALA A 91 8.62 -1.60 -2.27
N VAL A 92 9.32 -1.66 -1.15
CA VAL A 92 10.48 -2.53 -0.94
C VAL A 92 10.41 -3.22 0.41
N VAL A 93 11.14 -4.33 0.53
CA VAL A 93 11.39 -5.01 1.80
C VAL A 93 12.63 -4.37 2.44
N PRO A 94 12.63 -4.06 3.74
CA PRO A 94 13.82 -3.60 4.44
C PRO A 94 14.96 -4.60 4.35
N ASN A 95 16.15 -4.13 3.96
CA ASN A 95 17.38 -4.92 3.89
C ASN A 95 18.61 -4.01 4.02
N GLU A 96 19.80 -4.58 4.09
CA GLU A 96 21.06 -3.84 4.20
C GLU A 96 21.71 -3.52 2.83
N GLU A 97 21.10 -3.94 1.74
CA GLU A 97 21.63 -3.69 0.39
C GLU A 97 21.60 -2.18 0.09
N GLY A 98 22.75 -1.67 -0.39
CA GLY A 98 22.89 -0.24 -0.71
C GLY A 98 23.05 0.68 0.49
N ARG A 99 23.16 0.17 1.72
CA ARG A 99 23.31 0.99 2.93
C ARG A 99 24.49 1.95 2.83
N GLN A 100 25.66 1.47 2.44
CA GLN A 100 26.85 2.33 2.30
C GLN A 100 26.61 3.45 1.30
N LEU A 101 26.03 3.15 0.14
CA LEU A 101 25.72 4.16 -0.88
C LEU A 101 24.75 5.22 -0.33
N TRP A 102 23.76 4.78 0.46
CA TRP A 102 22.82 5.70 1.10
C TRP A 102 23.50 6.59 2.14
N GLU A 103 24.35 6.04 3.00
CA GLU A 103 25.11 6.79 3.99
C GLU A 103 26.04 7.83 3.34
N GLU A 104 26.74 7.44 2.27
CA GLU A 104 27.55 8.37 1.46
C GLU A 104 26.72 9.50 0.82
N ALA A 105 25.54 9.16 0.28
CA ALA A 105 24.63 10.15 -0.27
C ALA A 105 24.12 11.16 0.79
N LEU A 106 23.83 10.70 2.00
CA LEU A 106 23.45 11.59 3.10
C LEU A 106 24.56 12.57 3.46
N GLN A 107 25.83 12.13 3.48
CA GLN A 107 26.97 13.01 3.72
C GLN A 107 27.07 14.12 2.67
N VAL A 108 26.79 13.76 1.40
CA VAL A 108 26.80 14.74 0.29
C VAL A 108 25.60 15.69 0.39
N PHE A 109 24.38 15.17 0.60
CA PHE A 109 23.19 16.00 0.63
C PHE A 109 23.17 17.01 1.79
N PHE A 110 23.73 16.63 2.92
CA PHE A 110 23.72 17.44 4.15
C PHE A 110 25.10 18.00 4.51
N CYS A 111 26.04 18.06 3.55
CA CYS A 111 27.37 18.63 3.72
C CYS A 111 28.12 18.08 4.94
N SER A 112 27.96 16.80 5.25
CA SER A 112 28.54 16.10 6.40
C SER A 112 28.12 16.67 7.77
N ASP A 113 27.03 17.42 7.83
CA ASP A 113 26.43 17.86 9.11
C ASP A 113 25.70 16.68 9.77
N GLN A 114 26.37 16.02 10.70
CA GLN A 114 25.84 14.83 11.38
C GLN A 114 24.57 15.16 12.17
N SER A 115 24.47 16.33 12.78
CA SER A 115 23.27 16.74 13.54
C SER A 115 22.05 16.84 12.63
N LEU A 116 22.24 17.39 11.43
CA LEU A 116 21.18 17.50 10.43
C LEU A 116 20.81 16.14 9.86
N ILE A 117 21.79 15.26 9.62
CA ILE A 117 21.54 13.88 9.16
C ILE A 117 20.71 13.14 10.20
N ASP A 118 21.08 13.18 11.47
CA ASP A 118 20.36 12.51 12.56
C ASP A 118 18.92 13.06 12.70
N TYR A 119 18.77 14.37 12.59
CA TYR A 119 17.45 15.00 12.62
C TYR A 119 16.54 14.55 11.47
N VAL A 120 17.07 14.55 10.25
CA VAL A 120 16.30 14.12 9.07
C VAL A 120 15.99 12.61 9.12
N GLN A 121 16.91 11.81 9.64
CA GLN A 121 16.68 10.39 9.87
C GLN A 121 15.53 10.15 10.85
N MET A 122 15.47 10.94 11.93
CA MET A 122 14.35 10.90 12.89
C MET A 122 13.02 11.27 12.21
N ILE A 123 13.00 12.30 11.36
CA ILE A 123 11.82 12.68 10.57
C ILE A 123 11.38 11.50 9.67
N CYS A 124 12.31 10.87 8.95
CA CYS A 124 12.01 9.70 8.12
C CYS A 124 11.45 8.56 8.97
N GLY A 125 11.97 8.35 10.17
CA GLY A 125 11.43 7.37 11.12
C GLY A 125 10.00 7.67 11.54
N LEU A 126 9.65 8.94 11.77
CA LEU A 126 8.27 9.36 12.05
C LEU A 126 7.32 9.08 10.86
N CYS A 127 7.82 9.17 9.63
CA CYS A 127 7.05 8.81 8.44
C CYS A 127 6.73 7.31 8.32
N LEU A 128 7.30 6.44 9.15
CA LEU A 128 6.92 5.03 9.22
C LEU A 128 5.70 4.79 10.10
N ILE A 129 5.36 5.74 10.96
CA ILE A 129 4.30 5.62 11.96
C ILE A 129 3.02 6.28 11.44
N GLY A 130 1.89 5.60 11.57
CA GLY A 130 0.58 6.08 11.13
C GLY A 130 -0.10 7.04 12.12
N LYS A 131 0.65 7.68 13.02
CA LYS A 131 0.14 8.61 14.03
C LYS A 131 0.91 9.93 13.99
N VAL A 132 0.20 11.03 14.06
CA VAL A 132 0.78 12.35 14.20
C VAL A 132 1.19 12.54 15.67
N TYR A 133 2.49 12.68 15.93
CA TYR A 133 3.04 13.00 17.25
C TYR A 133 3.25 14.49 17.44
N THR A 134 3.54 15.18 16.36
CA THR A 134 3.78 16.62 16.35
C THR A 134 3.05 17.23 15.16
N GLU A 135 2.18 18.19 15.42
CA GLU A 135 1.50 18.95 14.38
C GLU A 135 2.47 19.96 13.79
N ALA A 136 3.28 19.52 12.83
CA ALA A 136 4.30 20.34 12.18
C ALA A 136 4.35 20.07 10.68
N MET A 137 4.65 21.11 9.93
CA MET A 137 4.99 21.05 8.53
C MET A 137 6.49 21.26 8.37
N ILE A 138 7.15 20.36 7.66
CA ILE A 138 8.58 20.44 7.42
C ILE A 138 8.82 21.15 6.10
N ILE A 139 9.55 22.24 6.12
CA ILE A 139 9.90 23.03 4.95
C ILE A 139 11.37 22.76 4.61
N ALA A 140 11.61 22.03 3.52
CA ALA A 140 12.94 21.81 2.98
C ALA A 140 13.28 22.91 1.97
N TYR A 141 14.15 23.84 2.34
CA TYR A 141 14.57 24.95 1.48
C TYR A 141 16.08 24.92 1.20
N GLY A 142 16.53 25.71 0.27
CA GLY A 142 17.93 25.88 -0.11
C GLY A 142 18.08 26.11 -1.60
N ASP A 143 19.28 26.52 -2.03
CA ASP A 143 19.60 26.78 -3.40
C ASP A 143 19.36 25.57 -4.30
N GLY A 144 19.10 25.78 -5.57
CA GLY A 144 18.85 24.69 -6.51
C GLY A 144 19.99 23.69 -6.61
N ARG A 145 19.68 22.46 -7.12
CA ARG A 145 20.66 21.40 -7.43
C ARG A 145 21.44 20.82 -6.24
N ASN A 146 20.90 20.89 -5.04
CA ASN A 146 21.51 20.37 -3.79
C ASN A 146 20.92 19.03 -3.30
N GLY A 147 20.19 18.30 -4.13
CA GLY A 147 19.70 16.96 -3.83
C GLY A 147 18.39 16.87 -3.03
N LYS A 148 17.77 17.99 -2.60
CA LYS A 148 16.51 17.98 -1.82
C LYS A 148 15.42 17.09 -2.45
N SER A 149 15.11 17.34 -3.71
CA SER A 149 14.07 16.57 -4.42
C SER A 149 14.48 15.11 -4.59
N THR A 150 15.76 14.84 -4.82
CA THR A 150 16.27 13.46 -4.94
C THR A 150 16.06 12.71 -3.64
N PHE A 151 16.45 13.30 -2.50
CA PHE A 151 16.27 12.71 -1.18
C PHE A 151 14.81 12.37 -0.89
N TRP A 152 13.92 13.36 -0.95
CA TRP A 152 12.51 13.15 -0.63
C TRP A 152 11.81 12.21 -1.62
N ASN A 153 12.18 12.21 -2.90
CA ASN A 153 11.66 11.27 -3.88
C ASN A 153 12.08 9.82 -3.60
N VAL A 154 13.28 9.59 -3.06
CA VAL A 154 13.69 8.25 -2.62
C VAL A 154 12.80 7.78 -1.47
N ILE A 155 12.64 8.59 -0.42
CA ILE A 155 11.77 8.25 0.72
C ILE A 155 10.33 8.01 0.25
N TYR A 156 9.81 8.87 -0.61
CA TYR A 156 8.49 8.72 -1.21
C TYR A 156 8.32 7.38 -1.92
N LYS A 157 9.28 7.00 -2.76
CA LYS A 157 9.26 5.74 -3.48
C LYS A 157 9.35 4.53 -2.56
N VAL A 158 10.22 4.57 -1.56
CA VAL A 158 10.37 3.50 -0.57
C VAL A 158 9.08 3.25 0.20
N LEU A 159 8.41 4.33 0.63
CA LEU A 159 7.15 4.24 1.36
C LEU A 159 5.97 3.72 0.51
N GLY A 160 6.07 3.74 -0.80
CA GLY A 160 5.06 3.19 -1.70
C GLY A 160 3.67 3.76 -1.45
N SER A 161 2.68 2.91 -1.16
CA SER A 161 1.31 3.38 -0.94
C SER A 161 1.09 4.17 0.36
N TYR A 162 2.09 4.22 1.26
CA TYR A 162 2.06 5.10 2.45
C TYR A 162 2.44 6.55 2.13
N SER A 163 2.95 6.85 0.95
CA SER A 163 3.28 8.21 0.51
C SER A 163 2.20 8.79 -0.40
N GLY A 164 2.12 10.10 -0.48
CA GLY A 164 1.21 10.83 -1.34
C GLY A 164 1.76 12.21 -1.71
N ASN A 165 1.24 12.76 -2.80
CA ASN A 165 1.54 14.12 -3.24
C ASN A 165 0.30 14.99 -3.11
N ILE A 166 0.52 16.26 -2.84
CA ILE A 166 -0.50 17.30 -2.89
C ILE A 166 0.07 18.50 -3.64
N SER A 167 -0.77 19.21 -4.34
CA SER A 167 -0.34 20.48 -4.92
C SER A 167 -0.04 21.49 -3.80
N ALA A 168 1.06 22.23 -3.92
CA ALA A 168 1.40 23.29 -2.99
C ALA A 168 0.30 24.36 -2.91
N ASP A 169 -0.41 24.64 -4.00
CA ASP A 169 -1.55 25.56 -4.01
C ASP A 169 -2.65 25.15 -3.02
N ALA A 170 -2.84 23.85 -2.80
CA ALA A 170 -3.83 23.37 -1.85
C ALA A 170 -3.53 23.76 -0.39
N LEU A 171 -2.28 24.13 -0.09
CA LEU A 171 -1.83 24.60 1.23
C LEU A 171 -1.91 26.12 1.35
N THR A 172 -2.29 26.85 0.31
CA THR A 172 -2.36 28.31 0.33
C THR A 172 -3.77 28.81 0.70
N VAL A 173 -3.84 29.95 1.37
CA VAL A 173 -5.09 30.60 1.80
C VAL A 173 -5.96 30.97 0.59
N ASN A 174 -5.35 31.27 -0.54
CA ASN A 174 -6.04 31.72 -1.76
C ASN A 174 -6.40 30.59 -2.72
N CYS A 175 -6.35 29.33 -2.29
CA CYS A 175 -6.70 28.21 -3.13
C CYS A 175 -8.17 28.26 -3.55
N LYS A 176 -8.42 28.59 -4.83
CA LYS A 176 -9.77 28.67 -5.43
C LYS A 176 -10.26 27.31 -5.93
N ARG A 177 -9.42 26.32 -5.95
CA ARG A 177 -9.67 25.00 -6.47
C ARG A 177 -10.36 24.12 -5.43
N ASN A 178 -11.24 23.19 -5.89
CA ASN A 178 -11.81 22.19 -5.00
C ASN A 178 -10.75 21.12 -4.69
N VAL A 179 -10.13 21.19 -3.52
CA VAL A 179 -9.09 20.25 -3.05
C VAL A 179 -9.66 19.03 -2.32
N LYS A 180 -10.97 18.93 -2.14
CA LYS A 180 -11.60 17.82 -1.41
C LYS A 180 -11.26 16.44 -1.98
N PRO A 181 -11.23 16.20 -3.30
CA PRO A 181 -10.82 14.90 -3.85
C PRO A 181 -9.37 14.57 -3.52
N GLU A 182 -8.44 15.52 -3.66
CA GLU A 182 -7.03 15.32 -3.32
C GLU A 182 -6.84 14.99 -1.83
N MET A 183 -7.56 15.72 -0.95
CA MET A 183 -7.52 15.45 0.49
C MET A 183 -8.06 14.05 0.84
N ALA A 184 -9.06 13.56 0.13
CA ALA A 184 -9.59 12.22 0.35
C ALA A 184 -8.56 11.12 0.01
N GLU A 185 -7.72 11.34 -1.00
CA GLU A 185 -6.65 10.43 -1.39
C GLU A 185 -5.51 10.38 -0.37
N LEU A 186 -5.39 11.39 0.49
CA LEU A 186 -4.35 11.44 1.52
C LEU A 186 -4.67 10.58 2.75
N LYS A 187 -5.88 10.03 2.87
CA LYS A 187 -6.26 9.19 4.00
C LYS A 187 -5.31 7.99 4.13
N GLY A 188 -4.73 7.83 5.31
CA GLY A 188 -3.80 6.74 5.63
C GLY A 188 -2.38 6.92 5.06
N LYS A 189 -2.09 8.06 4.40
CA LYS A 189 -0.71 8.40 4.02
C LYS A 189 0.07 8.85 5.24
N ARG A 190 1.36 8.51 5.24
CA ARG A 190 2.30 8.81 6.35
C ARG A 190 3.35 9.84 5.95
N LEU A 191 3.60 9.99 4.66
CA LEU A 191 4.40 11.07 4.08
C LEU A 191 3.59 11.72 2.96
N ILE A 192 3.41 13.03 3.05
CA ILE A 192 2.77 13.82 2.02
C ILE A 192 3.77 14.88 1.56
N ILE A 193 4.07 14.90 0.27
CA ILE A 193 4.99 15.88 -0.32
C ILE A 193 4.17 16.91 -1.10
N ALA A 194 4.39 18.18 -0.76
CA ALA A 194 3.97 19.31 -1.57
C ALA A 194 5.20 19.89 -2.25
N ALA A 195 5.28 19.78 -3.56
CA ALA A 195 6.39 20.32 -4.33
C ALA A 195 5.96 21.60 -5.04
N GLU A 196 6.92 22.54 -5.17
CA GLU A 196 6.79 23.77 -5.95
C GLU A 196 5.69 24.73 -5.46
N LEU A 197 6.00 25.47 -4.38
CA LEU A 197 5.31 26.72 -4.12
C LEU A 197 5.72 27.69 -5.24
N GLN A 198 4.79 28.04 -6.11
CA GLN A 198 5.01 29.15 -7.05
C GLN A 198 5.12 30.44 -6.22
N GLU A 199 6.21 31.17 -6.40
CA GLU A 199 6.32 32.54 -5.90
C GLU A 199 5.22 33.35 -6.59
N GLY A 200 4.28 33.88 -5.81
CA GLY A 200 3.24 34.78 -6.26
C GLY A 200 3.73 36.21 -6.32
#